data_2b59c3b39f415e92c5676b8facd5d326
#
_entry.id   2b59c3b39f415e92c5676b8facd5d326
#
_cell.length_a   1.000
_cell.length_b   1.000
_cell.length_c   1.000
_cell.angle_alpha   90.00
_cell.angle_beta   90.00
_cell.angle_gamma   90.00
#
_symmetry.space_group_name_H-M   'P 1'
#
loop_
_entity.id
_entity.type
_entity.pdbx_description
1 polymer ?
#
loop_
_entity_poly.entity_id
_entity_poly.type
_entity_poly.pdbx_seq_one_letter_code
_entity_poly.pdbx_strand_id
1 'polypeptide(L)'
;GTVYSVLYTLLVLTYSTFCLTSLDTATRLGRFMFQEFWIDASKGETPENVTGYKKVLSNPYVATLITVFLGITLGMNGYGKIWALFGSANQLLAALALLAIAAWLGNIGKNNKMFLLPMGFMLIVTLASLAINTKNQIAAITAGGADWGPYVQAILGVLLIVLAIILAIE
;
A
#
# COMPACT_ATOMS: atom_id res chain seq x y z
N GLY A 1 -3.72 30.17 28.40
CA GLY A 1 -4.92 30.04 29.23
C GLY A 1 -5.43 28.60 29.28
N THR A 2 -6.16 28.27 30.32
CA THR A 2 -6.66 26.91 30.62
C THR A 2 -7.47 26.29 29.46
N VAL A 3 -8.29 27.10 28.78
CA VAL A 3 -9.10 26.63 27.63
C VAL A 3 -8.22 26.18 26.47
N TYR A 4 -7.16 26.91 26.17
CA TYR A 4 -6.22 26.51 25.12
C TYR A 4 -5.55 25.18 25.45
N SER A 5 -5.10 24.99 26.68
CA SER A 5 -4.46 23.74 27.10
C SER A 5 -5.43 22.55 27.03
N VAL A 6 -6.69 22.73 27.41
CA VAL A 6 -7.73 21.70 27.32
C VAL A 6 -8.00 21.34 25.87
N LEU A 7 -8.19 22.32 24.99
CA LEU A 7 -8.44 22.07 23.56
C LEU A 7 -7.23 21.37 22.89
N TYR A 8 -6.03 21.80 23.22
CA TYR A 8 -4.82 21.17 22.71
C TYR A 8 -4.71 19.71 23.16
N THR A 9 -4.97 19.42 24.44
CA THR A 9 -4.95 18.05 24.97
C THR A 9 -6.00 17.18 24.29
N LEU A 10 -7.21 17.69 24.08
CA LEU A 10 -8.27 16.96 23.38
C LEU A 10 -7.89 16.65 21.93
N LEU A 11 -7.30 17.62 21.22
CA LEU A 11 -6.80 17.40 19.85
C LEU A 11 -5.72 16.33 19.80
N VAL A 12 -4.73 16.38 20.70
CA VAL A 12 -3.66 15.39 20.78
C VAL A 12 -4.22 14.00 21.09
N LEU A 13 -5.16 13.89 22.04
CA LEU A 13 -5.81 12.61 22.37
C LEU A 13 -6.60 12.05 21.18
N THR A 14 -7.38 12.89 20.50
CA THR A 14 -8.13 12.47 19.32
C THR A 14 -7.21 11.98 18.20
N TYR A 15 -6.14 12.71 17.92
CA TYR A 15 -5.16 12.32 16.91
C TYR A 15 -4.45 11.02 17.30
N SER A 16 -4.03 10.88 18.55
CA SER A 16 -3.38 9.66 19.04
C SER A 16 -4.28 8.44 18.96
N THR A 17 -5.56 8.59 19.31
CA THR A 17 -6.56 7.51 19.19
C THR A 17 -6.78 7.12 17.74
N PHE A 18 -6.87 8.09 16.84
CA PHE A 18 -6.97 7.82 15.40
C PHE A 18 -5.76 7.05 14.87
N CYS A 19 -4.54 7.47 15.24
CA CYS A 19 -3.31 6.78 14.84
C CYS A 19 -3.27 5.34 15.38
N LEU A 20 -3.63 5.12 16.65
CA LEU A 20 -3.65 3.80 17.27
C LEU A 20 -4.67 2.87 16.58
N THR A 21 -5.87 3.36 16.30
CA THR A 21 -6.92 2.58 15.62
C THR A 21 -6.48 2.20 14.20
N SER A 22 -5.88 3.14 13.47
CA SER A 22 -5.36 2.90 12.12
C SER A 22 -4.22 1.88 12.13
N LEU A 23 -3.31 1.98 13.11
CA LEU A 23 -2.19 1.06 13.28
C LEU A 23 -2.67 -0.37 13.59
N ASP A 24 -3.64 -0.54 14.49
CA ASP A 24 -4.23 -1.84 14.80
C ASP A 24 -4.86 -2.48 13.56
N THR A 25 -5.65 -1.72 12.80
CA THR A 25 -6.27 -2.21 11.57
C THR A 25 -5.23 -2.56 10.50
N ALA A 26 -4.23 -1.70 10.30
CA ALA A 26 -3.14 -1.95 9.35
C ALA A 26 -2.32 -3.19 9.71
N THR A 27 -2.04 -3.40 11.00
CA THR A 27 -1.31 -4.59 11.48
C THR A 27 -2.10 -5.86 11.24
N ARG A 28 -3.41 -5.86 11.47
CA ARG A 28 -4.29 -7.01 11.20
C ARG A 28 -4.35 -7.31 9.70
N LEU A 29 -4.53 -6.28 8.88
CA LEU A 29 -4.58 -6.44 7.43
C LEU A 29 -3.23 -6.96 6.89
N GLY A 30 -2.12 -6.37 7.31
CA GLY A 30 -0.78 -6.80 6.94
C GLY A 30 -0.50 -8.26 7.31
N ARG A 31 -0.95 -8.69 8.51
CA ARG A 31 -0.88 -10.09 8.92
C ARG A 31 -1.67 -11.00 7.99
N PHE A 32 -2.91 -10.66 7.66
CA PHE A 32 -3.74 -11.46 6.77
C PHE A 32 -3.13 -11.57 5.37
N MET A 33 -2.72 -10.46 4.79
CA MET A 33 -2.05 -10.44 3.48
C MET A 33 -0.78 -11.27 3.48
N PHE A 34 0.03 -11.19 4.55
CA PHE A 34 1.24 -11.99 4.69
C PHE A 34 0.93 -13.49 4.79
N GLN A 35 -0.11 -13.88 5.51
CA GLN A 35 -0.55 -15.27 5.61
C GLN A 35 -1.06 -15.80 4.27
N GLU A 36 -1.92 -15.04 3.57
CA GLU A 36 -2.47 -15.41 2.27
C GLU A 36 -1.38 -15.58 1.20
N PHE A 37 -0.31 -14.81 1.28
CA PHE A 37 0.82 -14.95 0.34
C PHE A 37 1.46 -16.35 0.37
N TRP A 38 1.42 -17.04 1.50
CA TRP A 38 2.01 -18.37 1.69
C TRP A 38 1.01 -19.51 1.53
N ILE A 39 -0.29 -19.20 1.47
CA ILE A 39 -1.39 -20.19 1.39
C ILE A 39 -1.94 -20.19 -0.03
N ASP A 40 -1.96 -21.34 -0.65
CA ASP A 40 -2.55 -21.53 -1.97
C ASP A 40 -4.03 -21.92 -1.83
N ALA A 41 -4.91 -20.92 -1.80
CA ALA A 41 -6.35 -21.11 -1.66
C ALA A 41 -6.94 -21.97 -2.80
N SER A 42 -6.31 -21.97 -4.00
CA SER A 42 -6.76 -22.79 -5.13
C SER A 42 -6.59 -24.29 -4.90
N LYS A 43 -5.66 -24.67 -4.00
CA LYS A 43 -5.40 -26.06 -3.59
C LYS A 43 -6.14 -26.46 -2.32
N GLY A 44 -7.01 -25.60 -1.78
CA GLY A 44 -7.72 -25.86 -0.52
C GLY A 44 -6.80 -25.84 0.71
N GLU A 45 -5.62 -25.19 0.60
CA GLU A 45 -4.73 -25.00 1.74
C GLU A 45 -5.38 -24.02 2.73
N THR A 46 -5.34 -24.36 4.01
CA THR A 46 -5.76 -23.51 5.12
C THR A 46 -4.59 -23.34 6.08
N PRO A 47 -4.56 -22.28 6.92
CA PRO A 47 -3.49 -22.10 7.91
C PRO A 47 -3.25 -23.30 8.82
N GLU A 48 -4.28 -24.15 8.97
CA GLU A 48 -4.24 -25.35 9.83
C GLU A 48 -3.68 -26.59 9.13
N ASN A 49 -3.87 -26.69 7.79
CA ASN A 49 -3.51 -27.88 7.02
C ASN A 49 -2.15 -27.79 6.32
N VAL A 50 -1.49 -26.63 6.41
CA VAL A 50 -0.19 -26.39 5.75
C VAL A 50 0.93 -27.07 6.53
N THR A 51 1.90 -27.67 5.82
CA THR A 51 3.04 -28.39 6.41
C THR A 51 4.36 -27.68 6.13
N GLY A 52 5.38 -27.98 6.95
CA GLY A 52 6.73 -27.45 6.76
C GLY A 52 6.89 -25.98 7.14
N TYR A 53 7.74 -25.25 6.39
CA TYR A 53 8.00 -23.83 6.64
C TYR A 53 6.77 -22.93 6.47
N LYS A 54 5.85 -23.31 5.58
CA LYS A 54 4.60 -22.60 5.38
C LYS A 54 3.76 -22.54 6.66
N LYS A 55 3.74 -23.61 7.47
CA LYS A 55 3.01 -23.66 8.75
C LYS A 55 3.56 -22.64 9.75
N VAL A 56 4.88 -22.41 9.76
CA VAL A 56 5.50 -21.43 10.65
C VAL A 56 5.17 -20.01 10.18
N LEU A 57 5.29 -19.73 8.88
CA LEU A 57 5.01 -18.42 8.29
C LEU A 57 3.52 -18.06 8.30
N SER A 58 2.64 -19.06 8.20
CA SER A 58 1.19 -18.89 8.27
C SER A 58 0.67 -18.76 9.70
N ASN A 59 1.53 -18.98 10.71
CA ASN A 59 1.16 -18.80 12.11
C ASN A 59 0.86 -17.30 12.38
N PRO A 60 -0.32 -16.95 12.96
CA PRO A 60 -0.72 -15.56 13.16
C PRO A 60 0.26 -14.76 14.04
N TYR A 61 0.91 -15.40 15.01
CA TYR A 61 1.89 -14.72 15.87
C TYR A 61 3.18 -14.40 15.09
N VAL A 62 3.69 -15.34 14.32
CA VAL A 62 4.91 -15.17 13.51
C VAL A 62 4.66 -14.14 12.40
N ALA A 63 3.53 -14.23 11.71
CA ALA A 63 3.14 -13.26 10.69
C ALA A 63 3.02 -11.84 11.26
N THR A 64 2.40 -11.68 12.45
CA THR A 64 2.30 -10.38 13.12
C THR A 64 3.68 -9.85 13.50
N LEU A 65 4.55 -10.70 14.07
CA LEU A 65 5.87 -10.29 14.50
C LEU A 65 6.74 -9.83 13.31
N ILE A 66 6.67 -10.54 12.19
CA ILE A 66 7.39 -10.17 10.97
C ILE A 66 6.86 -8.86 10.39
N THR A 67 5.53 -8.70 10.25
CA THR A 67 4.91 -7.48 9.72
C THR A 67 5.20 -6.27 10.59
N VAL A 68 5.13 -6.40 11.91
CA VAL A 68 5.44 -5.32 12.86
C VAL A 68 6.92 -4.97 12.82
N PHE A 69 7.80 -5.97 12.80
CA PHE A 69 9.25 -5.73 12.72
C PHE A 69 9.63 -4.99 11.42
N LEU A 70 9.09 -5.41 10.28
CA LEU A 70 9.29 -4.72 9.01
C LEU A 70 8.72 -3.29 9.04
N GLY A 71 7.53 -3.11 9.62
CA GLY A 71 6.91 -1.80 9.77
C GLY A 71 7.73 -0.86 10.65
N ILE A 72 8.24 -1.32 11.79
CA ILE A 72 9.11 -0.52 12.67
C ILE A 72 10.42 -0.16 11.97
N THR A 73 11.06 -1.13 11.31
CA THR A 73 12.33 -0.90 10.60
C THR A 73 12.16 0.14 9.49
N LEU A 74 11.11 0.03 8.69
CA LEU A 74 10.75 1.02 7.68
C LEU A 74 10.40 2.37 8.28
N GLY A 75 9.62 2.40 9.37
CA GLY A 75 9.21 3.62 10.03
C GLY A 75 10.40 4.39 10.63
N MET A 76 11.33 3.70 11.27
CA MET A 76 12.49 4.35 11.91
C MET A 76 13.55 4.82 10.90
N ASN A 77 13.77 4.05 9.83
CA ASN A 77 14.90 4.31 8.93
C ASN A 77 14.49 4.85 7.56
N GLY A 78 13.24 4.70 7.15
CA GLY A 78 12.86 4.89 5.77
C GLY A 78 11.59 5.69 5.48
N TYR A 79 10.79 6.10 6.47
CA TYR A 79 9.49 6.72 6.19
C TYR A 79 9.60 7.97 5.29
N GLY A 80 10.55 8.85 5.56
CA GLY A 80 10.77 10.05 4.76
C GLY A 80 11.25 9.78 3.34
N LYS A 81 11.90 8.63 3.13
CA LYS A 81 12.43 8.21 1.83
C LYS A 81 11.37 7.59 0.92
N ILE A 82 10.36 6.93 1.50
CA ILE A 82 9.31 6.23 0.74
C ILE A 82 7.97 6.97 0.70
N TRP A 83 7.86 8.13 1.37
CA TRP A 83 6.61 8.89 1.49
C TRP A 83 6.00 9.29 0.15
N ALA A 84 6.82 9.75 -0.79
CA ALA A 84 6.36 10.13 -2.12
C ALA A 84 5.80 8.94 -2.91
N LEU A 85 6.44 7.78 -2.79
CA LEU A 85 5.97 6.54 -3.41
C LEU A 85 4.67 6.05 -2.79
N PHE A 86 4.53 6.19 -1.46
CA PHE A 86 3.32 5.82 -0.74
C PHE A 86 2.10 6.63 -1.21
N GLY A 87 2.28 7.95 -1.44
CA GLY A 87 1.24 8.79 -2.02
C GLY A 87 0.79 8.32 -3.41
N SER A 88 1.74 8.01 -4.29
CA SER A 88 1.43 7.49 -5.64
C SER A 88 0.77 6.12 -5.61
N ALA A 89 1.21 5.22 -4.71
CA ALA A 89 0.58 3.90 -4.52
C ALA A 89 -0.87 4.01 -4.03
N ASN A 90 -1.14 4.95 -3.12
CA ASN A 90 -2.50 5.20 -2.63
C ASN A 90 -3.43 5.74 -3.73
N GLN A 91 -2.93 6.61 -4.61
CA GLN A 91 -3.67 7.08 -5.79
C GLN A 91 -3.94 5.93 -6.77
N LEU A 92 -2.97 5.04 -6.99
CA LEU A 92 -3.14 3.84 -7.81
C LEU A 92 -4.24 2.94 -7.26
N LEU A 93 -4.26 2.71 -5.94
CA LEU A 93 -5.30 1.93 -5.28
C LEU A 93 -6.69 2.52 -5.51
N ALA A 94 -6.83 3.84 -5.46
CA ALA A 94 -8.10 4.52 -5.76
C ALA A 94 -8.52 4.32 -7.23
N ALA A 95 -7.59 4.40 -8.18
CA ALA A 95 -7.85 4.15 -9.59
C ALA A 95 -8.31 2.71 -9.84
N LEU A 96 -7.67 1.73 -9.18
CA LEU A 96 -8.04 0.31 -9.27
C LEU A 96 -9.40 0.03 -8.63
N ALA A 97 -9.74 0.68 -7.52
CA ALA A 97 -11.05 0.57 -6.91
C ALA A 97 -12.16 1.09 -7.84
N LEU A 98 -11.93 2.22 -8.51
CA LEU A 98 -12.86 2.75 -9.52
C LEU A 98 -12.98 1.82 -10.73
N LEU A 99 -11.89 1.19 -11.17
CA LEU A 99 -11.89 0.19 -12.23
C LEU A 99 -12.75 -1.01 -11.85
N ALA A 100 -12.54 -1.57 -10.66
CA ALA A 100 -13.31 -2.72 -10.17
C ALA A 100 -14.81 -2.39 -10.07
N ILE A 101 -15.17 -1.20 -9.58
CA ILE A 101 -16.57 -0.76 -9.52
C ILE A 101 -17.16 -0.59 -10.91
N ALA A 102 -16.41 0.00 -11.85
CA ALA A 102 -16.86 0.21 -13.23
C ALA A 102 -17.07 -1.14 -13.94
N ALA A 103 -16.18 -2.10 -13.77
CA ALA A 103 -16.29 -3.44 -14.32
C ALA A 103 -17.50 -4.20 -13.73
N TRP A 104 -17.67 -4.13 -12.41
CA TRP A 104 -18.80 -4.75 -11.72
C TRP A 104 -20.15 -4.19 -12.20
N LEU A 105 -20.28 -2.86 -12.31
CA LEU A 105 -21.48 -2.20 -12.83
C LEU A 105 -21.76 -2.59 -14.29
N GLY A 106 -20.70 -2.70 -15.12
CA GLY A 106 -20.81 -3.16 -16.50
C GLY A 106 -21.36 -4.60 -16.59
N ASN A 107 -20.89 -5.48 -15.72
CA ASN A 107 -21.37 -6.88 -15.66
C ASN A 107 -22.85 -6.99 -15.25
N ILE A 108 -23.37 -6.07 -14.46
CA ILE A 108 -24.78 -6.01 -14.07
C ILE A 108 -25.65 -5.29 -15.12
N GLY A 109 -25.04 -4.77 -16.20
CA GLY A 109 -25.75 -4.05 -17.26
C GLY A 109 -26.19 -2.64 -16.86
N LYS A 110 -25.61 -2.05 -15.79
CA LYS A 110 -25.88 -0.68 -15.37
C LYS A 110 -24.91 0.32 -16.02
N ASN A 111 -25.32 1.58 -16.08
CA ASN A 111 -24.50 2.63 -16.65
C ASN A 111 -23.26 2.91 -15.78
N ASN A 112 -22.08 2.57 -16.28
CA ASN A 112 -20.80 2.74 -15.60
C ASN A 112 -19.99 3.98 -16.06
N LYS A 113 -20.54 4.77 -17.02
CA LYS A 113 -19.84 5.93 -17.61
C LYS A 113 -19.39 6.97 -16.58
N MET A 114 -20.14 7.09 -15.48
CA MET A 114 -19.83 8.01 -14.37
C MET A 114 -18.49 7.67 -13.72
N PHE A 115 -18.12 6.39 -13.67
CA PHE A 115 -16.88 5.93 -13.03
C PHE A 115 -15.68 5.90 -13.99
N LEU A 116 -15.93 5.75 -15.31
CA LEU A 116 -14.87 5.65 -16.32
C LEU A 116 -14.07 6.95 -16.44
N LEU A 117 -14.72 8.12 -16.35
CA LEU A 117 -14.04 9.40 -16.49
C LEU A 117 -13.08 9.68 -15.32
N PRO A 118 -13.50 9.63 -14.04
CA PRO A 118 -12.58 9.80 -12.91
C PRO A 118 -11.51 8.69 -12.84
N MET A 119 -11.84 7.46 -13.21
CA MET A 119 -10.88 6.35 -13.30
C MET A 119 -9.76 6.64 -14.31
N GLY A 120 -10.12 7.01 -15.53
CA GLY A 120 -9.15 7.34 -16.59
C GLY A 120 -8.25 8.52 -16.18
N PHE A 121 -8.85 9.56 -15.61
CA PHE A 121 -8.10 10.70 -15.08
C PHE A 121 -7.11 10.28 -13.99
N MET A 122 -7.56 9.51 -13.00
CA MET A 122 -6.71 9.02 -11.90
C MET A 122 -5.59 8.12 -12.40
N LEU A 123 -5.85 7.23 -13.36
CA LEU A 123 -4.82 6.38 -13.95
C LEU A 123 -3.73 7.21 -14.65
N ILE A 124 -4.11 8.18 -15.48
CA ILE A 124 -3.14 9.04 -16.20
C ILE A 124 -2.30 9.83 -15.20
N VAL A 125 -2.92 10.47 -14.21
CA VAL A 125 -2.23 11.26 -13.19
C VAL A 125 -1.28 10.39 -12.36
N THR A 126 -1.72 9.20 -11.97
CA THR A 126 -0.91 8.28 -11.17
C THR A 126 0.28 7.74 -11.96
N LEU A 127 0.07 7.32 -13.20
CA LEU A 127 1.17 6.85 -14.06
C LEU A 127 2.18 7.96 -14.34
N ALA A 128 1.72 9.20 -14.60
CA ALA A 128 2.60 10.35 -14.76
C ALA A 128 3.41 10.63 -13.48
N SER A 129 2.75 10.62 -12.32
CA SER A 129 3.40 10.81 -11.02
C SER A 129 4.46 9.74 -10.73
N LEU A 130 4.12 8.46 -10.95
CA LEU A 130 5.05 7.34 -10.79
C LEU A 130 6.25 7.45 -11.75
N ALA A 131 6.00 7.81 -13.02
CA ALA A 131 7.06 7.96 -14.03
C ALA A 131 8.03 9.09 -13.65
N ILE A 132 7.51 10.25 -13.23
CA ILE A 132 8.34 11.39 -12.80
C ILE A 132 9.13 11.02 -11.54
N ASN A 133 8.48 10.40 -10.55
CA ASN A 133 9.14 9.96 -9.32
C ASN A 133 10.27 8.98 -9.62
N THR A 134 9.99 7.94 -10.40
CA THR A 134 10.99 6.93 -10.79
C THR A 134 12.15 7.55 -11.56
N LYS A 135 11.87 8.46 -12.51
CA LYS A 135 12.91 9.20 -13.23
C LYS A 135 13.81 10.01 -12.28
N ASN A 136 13.22 10.72 -11.32
CA ASN A 136 13.97 11.51 -10.35
C ASN A 136 14.86 10.62 -9.45
N GLN A 137 14.38 9.45 -9.05
CA GLN A 137 15.17 8.50 -8.26
C GLN A 137 16.33 7.90 -9.07
N ILE A 138 16.08 7.55 -10.34
CA ILE A 138 17.15 7.07 -11.24
C ILE A 138 18.20 8.17 -11.45
N ALA A 139 17.78 9.43 -11.65
CA ALA A 139 18.71 10.57 -11.76
C ALA A 139 19.55 10.76 -10.48
N ALA A 140 18.95 10.59 -9.29
CA ALA A 140 19.67 10.65 -8.02
C ALA A 140 20.70 9.51 -7.88
N ILE A 141 20.36 8.32 -8.34
CA ILE A 141 21.27 7.16 -8.36
C ILE A 141 22.48 7.42 -9.31
N THR A 142 22.21 7.93 -10.50
CA THR A 142 23.27 8.21 -11.50
C THR A 142 24.16 9.39 -11.13
N ALA A 143 23.69 10.33 -10.32
CA ALA A 143 24.48 11.45 -9.81
C ALA A 143 25.55 11.04 -8.79
N GLY A 144 25.50 9.82 -8.27
CA GLY A 144 26.45 9.25 -7.32
C GLY A 144 26.17 9.69 -5.87
N GLY A 145 26.41 8.79 -4.92
CA GLY A 145 26.20 9.02 -3.50
C GLY A 145 24.76 8.81 -2.99
N ALA A 146 23.92 8.14 -3.80
CA ALA A 146 22.60 7.78 -3.38
C ALA A 146 22.61 6.75 -2.24
N ASP A 147 21.91 7.05 -1.18
CA ASP A 147 21.61 6.14 -0.08
C ASP A 147 20.66 5.01 -0.58
N TRP A 148 20.35 4.01 0.23
CA TRP A 148 19.47 2.88 -0.15
C TRP A 148 18.06 3.30 -0.61
N GLY A 149 17.56 4.46 -0.15
CA GLY A 149 16.21 4.95 -0.42
C GLY A 149 15.85 5.07 -1.91
N PRO A 150 16.64 5.79 -2.73
CA PRO A 150 16.42 5.91 -4.17
C PRO A 150 16.36 4.58 -4.92
N TYR A 151 17.18 3.60 -4.56
CA TYR A 151 17.15 2.26 -5.19
C TYR A 151 15.83 1.55 -4.93
N VAL A 152 15.36 1.53 -3.68
CA VAL A 152 14.08 0.91 -3.31
C VAL A 152 12.93 1.62 -4.00
N GLN A 153 12.92 2.96 -4.03
CA GLN A 153 11.88 3.75 -4.69
C GLN A 153 11.86 3.51 -6.20
N ALA A 154 13.00 3.42 -6.86
CA ALA A 154 13.08 3.17 -8.30
C ALA A 154 12.53 1.77 -8.64
N ILE A 155 12.94 0.74 -7.90
CA ILE A 155 12.47 -0.65 -8.11
C ILE A 155 10.96 -0.74 -7.90
N LEU A 156 10.46 -0.24 -6.76
CA LEU A 156 9.03 -0.27 -6.45
C LEU A 156 8.23 0.59 -7.42
N GLY A 157 8.75 1.74 -7.84
CA GLY A 157 8.11 2.61 -8.83
C GLY A 157 7.92 1.94 -10.17
N VAL A 158 8.97 1.28 -10.70
CA VAL A 158 8.88 0.49 -11.95
C VAL A 158 7.88 -0.65 -11.80
N LEU A 159 7.93 -1.40 -10.69
CA LEU A 159 7.02 -2.51 -10.44
C LEU A 159 5.56 -2.04 -10.40
N LEU A 160 5.28 -0.93 -9.72
CA LEU A 160 3.93 -0.34 -9.66
C LEU A 160 3.45 0.15 -11.03
N ILE A 161 4.32 0.74 -11.87
CA ILE A 161 3.98 1.14 -13.25
C ILE A 161 3.59 -0.07 -14.08
N VAL A 162 4.40 -1.13 -14.06
CA VAL A 162 4.11 -2.36 -14.80
C VAL A 162 2.80 -2.98 -14.34
N LEU A 163 2.59 -3.09 -13.02
CA LEU A 163 1.35 -3.61 -12.46
C LEU A 163 0.14 -2.78 -12.85
N ALA A 164 0.25 -1.45 -12.80
CA ALA A 164 -0.82 -0.55 -13.19
C ALA A 164 -1.21 -0.68 -14.67
N ILE A 165 -0.22 -0.86 -15.56
CA ILE A 165 -0.45 -1.06 -16.98
C ILE A 165 -1.14 -2.40 -17.24
N ILE A 166 -0.66 -3.48 -16.61
CA ILE A 166 -1.28 -4.81 -16.75
C ILE A 166 -2.75 -4.76 -16.33
N LEU A 167 -3.04 -4.20 -15.15
CA LEU A 167 -4.40 -4.11 -14.63
C LEU A 167 -5.30 -3.15 -15.41
N ALA A 168 -4.74 -2.18 -16.14
CA ALA A 168 -5.51 -1.28 -16.99
C ALA A 168 -5.87 -1.90 -18.34
N ILE A 169 -5.13 -2.93 -18.79
CA ILE A 169 -5.35 -3.63 -20.07
C ILE A 169 -6.32 -4.81 -19.90
N GLU A 170 -6.34 -5.44 -18.73
CA GLU A 170 -7.19 -6.58 -18.39
C GLU A 170 -8.64 -6.15 -18.11
#